data_c77efcdffae3fd5701c884d9d400fc24
#
_entry.id   c77efcdffae3fd5701c884d9d400fc24
#
_cell.length_a   1.000
_cell.length_b   1.000
_cell.length_c   1.000
_cell.angle_alpha   90.00
_cell.angle_beta   90.00
_cell.angle_gamma   90.00
#
_symmetry.space_group_name_H-M   'P 1'
#
loop_
_entity.id
_entity.type
_entity.pdbx_description
1 polymer ?
#
loop_
_entity_poly.entity_id
_entity_poly.type
_entity_poly.pdbx_seq_one_letter_code
_entity_poly.pdbx_strand_id
1 'polypeptide(L)'
;MPLQLSLPTSPSPELLAARAPERARHEIKLRRTTVESVEQLTPHMLRIRLQGADLAGFSSLGFDDHVKLLFPDSNGELQLPPPGSEGLPPAMREAMRDYTPHSYDAQAQTLAIDFAVHEAGPATAWALQAAAGHALGIAGPRGSFIVPTAFDGHLLIGDDAALPAITRRLRELPAGTQAVVVVEVNDAADEQKLDSAADLQVHWVHRQGQPAGDAQRLLAALRQIDAPAGDYYNWVALESTAAKALRAALIAEHGAHPKWTKAAAYWKRGSSGVHEVIEE
;
A
#
# COMPACT_ATOMS: atom_id res chain seq x y z
N MET A 1 20.55 3.24 -40.00
CA MET A 1 21.44 3.50 -38.87
C MET A 1 20.80 2.91 -37.64
N PRO A 2 21.46 2.01 -36.90
CA PRO A 2 20.87 1.49 -35.66
C PRO A 2 20.87 2.63 -34.64
N LEU A 3 19.69 2.89 -34.03
CA LEU A 3 19.53 3.75 -32.88
C LEU A 3 20.42 3.18 -31.77
N GLN A 4 21.49 3.90 -31.40
CA GLN A 4 22.21 3.63 -30.16
C GLN A 4 21.24 3.99 -29.02
N LEU A 5 20.64 2.97 -28.42
CA LEU A 5 20.04 3.08 -27.10
C LEU A 5 21.16 3.52 -26.14
N SER A 6 21.20 4.79 -25.80
CA SER A 6 22.04 5.27 -24.71
C SER A 6 21.56 4.56 -23.45
N LEU A 7 22.38 3.66 -22.92
CA LEU A 7 22.15 3.10 -21.58
C LEU A 7 22.02 4.27 -20.62
N PRO A 8 21.02 4.28 -19.73
CA PRO A 8 20.91 5.34 -18.73
C PRO A 8 22.23 5.43 -17.98
N THR A 9 22.81 6.63 -17.92
CA THR A 9 24.01 6.89 -17.14
C THR A 9 23.67 6.60 -15.67
N SER A 10 24.48 5.76 -15.02
CA SER A 10 24.28 5.49 -13.59
C SER A 10 24.27 6.82 -12.82
N PRO A 11 23.29 7.03 -11.92
CA PRO A 11 23.19 8.26 -11.14
C PRO A 11 24.44 8.49 -10.30
N SER A 12 24.81 9.76 -10.10
CA SER A 12 26.00 10.09 -9.29
C SER A 12 25.78 9.67 -7.81
N PRO A 13 26.86 9.44 -7.05
CA PRO A 13 26.76 9.16 -5.62
C PRO A 13 26.00 10.24 -4.83
N GLU A 14 26.17 11.51 -5.20
CA GLU A 14 25.49 12.65 -4.60
C GLU A 14 23.98 12.59 -4.86
N LEU A 15 23.57 12.25 -6.08
CA LEU A 15 22.18 12.13 -6.46
C LEU A 15 21.50 10.93 -5.76
N LEU A 16 22.22 9.81 -5.64
CA LEU A 16 21.75 8.65 -4.88
C LEU A 16 21.56 8.99 -3.39
N ALA A 17 22.46 9.80 -2.82
CA ALA A 17 22.35 10.25 -1.44
C ALA A 17 21.19 11.23 -1.24
N ALA A 18 21.01 12.19 -2.15
CA ALA A 18 19.94 13.19 -2.11
C ALA A 18 18.52 12.56 -2.24
N ARG A 19 18.44 11.41 -2.90
CA ARG A 19 17.18 10.66 -3.12
C ARG A 19 17.07 9.41 -2.24
N ALA A 20 17.94 9.27 -1.24
CA ALA A 20 17.85 8.16 -0.30
C ALA A 20 16.60 8.29 0.58
N PRO A 21 15.82 7.22 0.75
CA PRO A 21 14.70 7.24 1.67
C PRO A 21 15.15 7.40 3.12
N GLU A 22 14.38 8.13 3.89
CA GLU A 22 14.57 8.28 5.33
C GLU A 22 13.80 7.20 6.09
N ARG A 23 14.29 6.80 7.27
CA ARG A 23 13.62 5.86 8.16
C ARG A 23 13.30 6.56 9.48
N ALA A 24 12.02 6.59 9.83
CA ALA A 24 11.56 7.02 11.14
C ALA A 24 11.06 5.81 11.93
N ARG A 25 11.39 5.74 13.22
CA ARG A 25 10.82 4.76 14.15
C ARG A 25 9.72 5.40 14.95
N HIS A 26 8.64 4.67 15.19
CA HIS A 26 7.55 5.09 16.03
C HIS A 26 7.45 4.22 17.28
N GLU A 27 6.92 4.79 18.35
CA GLU A 27 6.51 4.02 19.51
C GLU A 27 5.33 3.13 19.12
N ILE A 28 5.45 1.82 19.36
CA ILE A 28 4.35 0.89 19.08
C ILE A 28 3.27 1.09 20.13
N LYS A 29 2.14 1.65 19.71
CA LYS A 29 0.95 1.83 20.56
C LYS A 29 -0.17 0.91 20.09
N LEU A 30 -0.80 0.27 21.06
CA LEU A 30 -2.08 -0.39 20.87
C LEU A 30 -3.17 0.64 21.09
N ARG A 31 -4.09 0.77 20.14
CA ARG A 31 -5.18 1.73 20.17
C ARG A 31 -6.50 1.04 20.05
N ARG A 32 -7.42 1.38 20.92
CA ARG A 32 -8.82 0.97 20.81
C ARG A 32 -9.55 2.02 20.01
N THR A 33 -10.21 1.60 18.95
CA THR A 33 -11.05 2.47 18.11
C THR A 33 -12.43 1.87 17.94
N THR A 34 -13.34 2.70 17.47
CA THR A 34 -14.67 2.28 17.02
C THR A 34 -14.91 2.78 15.61
N VAL A 35 -15.71 2.06 14.86
CA VAL A 35 -16.18 2.47 13.54
C VAL A 35 -17.03 3.72 13.68
N GLU A 36 -16.68 4.78 12.98
CA GLU A 36 -17.48 6.00 12.81
C GLU A 36 -18.46 5.82 11.63
N SER A 37 -17.93 5.38 10.49
CA SER A 37 -18.71 5.19 9.27
C SER A 37 -18.09 4.12 8.38
N VAL A 38 -18.93 3.56 7.50
CA VAL A 38 -18.54 2.63 6.44
C VAL A 38 -19.05 3.18 5.11
N GLU A 39 -18.19 3.25 4.12
CA GLU A 39 -18.48 3.73 2.78
C GLU A 39 -18.08 2.66 1.76
N GLN A 40 -18.99 2.33 0.84
CA GLN A 40 -18.69 1.47 -0.31
C GLN A 40 -18.05 2.34 -1.39
N LEU A 41 -16.75 2.15 -1.64
CA LEU A 41 -16.03 2.89 -2.69
C LEU A 41 -16.26 2.27 -4.07
N THR A 42 -16.13 0.94 -4.14
CA THR A 42 -16.38 0.13 -5.34
C THR A 42 -17.02 -1.20 -4.92
N PRO A 43 -17.46 -2.06 -5.84
CA PRO A 43 -18.01 -3.37 -5.46
C PRO A 43 -17.10 -4.19 -4.55
N HIS A 44 -15.77 -4.02 -4.67
CA HIS A 44 -14.80 -4.79 -3.92
C HIS A 44 -13.90 -3.93 -2.99
N MET A 45 -14.29 -2.69 -2.69
CA MET A 45 -13.53 -1.83 -1.78
C MET A 45 -14.44 -1.09 -0.80
N LEU A 46 -14.16 -1.25 0.48
CA LEU A 46 -14.84 -0.54 1.57
C LEU A 46 -13.87 0.43 2.23
N ARG A 47 -14.30 1.67 2.46
CA ARG A 47 -13.60 2.57 3.37
C ARG A 47 -14.26 2.56 4.73
N ILE A 48 -13.51 2.23 5.77
CA ILE A 48 -13.96 2.25 7.15
C ILE A 48 -13.23 3.37 7.87
N ARG A 49 -13.99 4.35 8.34
CA ARG A 49 -13.47 5.43 9.18
C ARG A 49 -13.59 5.01 10.63
N LEU A 50 -12.48 5.08 11.32
CA LEU A 50 -12.33 4.73 12.73
C LEU A 50 -12.14 5.99 13.54
N GLN A 51 -12.69 6.03 14.76
CA GLN A 51 -12.53 7.13 15.71
C GLN A 51 -12.14 6.62 17.08
N GLY A 52 -11.52 7.46 17.88
CA GLY A 52 -11.20 7.15 19.27
C GLY A 52 -10.10 8.04 19.85
N ALA A 53 -10.20 8.31 21.16
CA ALA A 53 -9.21 9.11 21.87
C ALA A 53 -7.78 8.54 21.78
N ASP A 54 -7.64 7.22 21.65
CA ASP A 54 -6.34 6.55 21.51
C ASP A 54 -5.63 6.88 20.19
N LEU A 55 -6.34 7.48 19.20
CA LEU A 55 -5.75 7.98 17.97
C LEU A 55 -4.98 9.30 18.18
N ALA A 56 -5.07 9.92 19.34
CA ALA A 56 -4.28 11.09 19.65
C ALA A 56 -2.78 10.79 19.49
N GLY A 57 -2.09 11.64 18.71
CA GLY A 57 -0.68 11.46 18.38
C GLY A 57 -0.37 10.28 17.46
N PHE A 58 -1.36 9.76 16.72
CA PHE A 58 -1.08 8.82 15.64
C PHE A 58 -0.21 9.49 14.58
N SER A 59 0.81 8.77 14.09
CA SER A 59 1.74 9.26 13.07
C SER A 59 2.03 8.15 12.06
N SER A 60 1.99 8.50 10.78
CA SER A 60 2.32 7.64 9.66
C SER A 60 2.89 8.52 8.55
N LEU A 61 4.22 8.54 8.42
CA LEU A 61 4.97 9.49 7.59
C LEU A 61 5.26 8.94 6.19
N GLY A 62 5.30 7.64 6.02
CA GLY A 62 5.51 6.99 4.72
C GLY A 62 4.18 6.62 4.07
N PHE A 63 4.09 6.80 2.77
CA PHE A 63 2.87 6.50 2.02
C PHE A 63 2.47 5.02 2.06
N ASP A 64 3.45 4.12 2.19
CA ASP A 64 3.27 2.67 2.29
C ASP A 64 3.49 2.11 3.70
N ASP A 65 3.35 2.96 4.72
CA ASP A 65 3.31 2.49 6.11
C ASP A 65 2.12 1.55 6.31
N HIS A 66 2.28 0.62 7.24
CA HIS A 66 1.20 -0.27 7.62
C HIS A 66 0.99 -0.29 9.15
N VAL A 67 -0.24 -0.51 9.53
CA VAL A 67 -0.67 -0.82 10.89
C VAL A 67 -1.21 -2.23 10.92
N LYS A 68 -1.13 -2.87 12.09
CA LYS A 68 -1.78 -4.16 12.31
C LYS A 68 -3.17 -3.94 12.88
N LEU A 69 -4.17 -4.50 12.23
CA LEU A 69 -5.54 -4.52 12.72
C LEU A 69 -5.77 -5.73 13.61
N LEU A 70 -6.41 -5.51 14.75
CA LEU A 70 -6.81 -6.52 15.71
C LEU A 70 -8.33 -6.58 15.73
N PHE A 71 -8.87 -7.72 15.34
CA PHE A 71 -10.31 -7.92 15.21
C PHE A 71 -10.91 -8.40 16.54
N PRO A 72 -12.17 -7.98 16.85
CA PRO A 72 -12.90 -8.50 17.98
C PRO A 72 -13.16 -10.00 17.84
N ASP A 73 -13.45 -10.64 18.96
CA ASP A 73 -13.85 -12.06 19.01
C ASP A 73 -15.27 -12.26 18.44
N SER A 74 -15.76 -13.49 18.47
CA SER A 74 -17.12 -13.87 17.98
C SER A 74 -18.26 -13.19 18.74
N ASN A 75 -18.02 -12.64 19.93
CA ASN A 75 -19.01 -11.89 20.71
C ASN A 75 -18.95 -10.38 20.42
N GLY A 76 -18.05 -9.94 19.53
CA GLY A 76 -17.81 -8.54 19.23
C GLY A 76 -16.92 -7.82 20.24
N GLU A 77 -16.28 -8.56 21.17
CA GLU A 77 -15.43 -7.99 22.20
C GLU A 77 -13.97 -7.88 21.72
N LEU A 78 -13.45 -6.67 21.72
CA LEU A 78 -12.04 -6.42 21.40
C LEU A 78 -11.16 -6.67 22.64
N GLN A 79 -10.40 -7.75 22.60
CA GLN A 79 -9.43 -8.09 23.64
C GLN A 79 -8.08 -7.43 23.27
N LEU A 80 -7.67 -6.44 24.05
CA LEU A 80 -6.32 -5.86 23.95
C LEU A 80 -5.52 -6.21 25.21
N PRO A 81 -4.25 -6.62 25.09
CA PRO A 81 -3.41 -6.87 26.26
C PRO A 81 -3.23 -5.57 27.07
N PRO A 82 -3.07 -5.69 28.39
CA PRO A 82 -2.79 -4.53 29.23
C PRO A 82 -1.53 -3.78 28.76
N PRO A 83 -1.45 -2.46 29.02
CA PRO A 83 -0.23 -1.69 28.78
C PRO A 83 0.97 -2.32 29.51
N GLY A 84 2.11 -2.44 28.80
CA GLY A 84 3.33 -3.03 29.36
C GLY A 84 3.40 -4.57 29.29
N SER A 85 2.44 -5.24 28.65
CA SER A 85 2.52 -6.68 28.40
C SER A 85 3.72 -7.02 27.50
N GLU A 86 4.40 -8.14 27.82
CA GLU A 86 5.49 -8.66 26.99
C GLU A 86 4.92 -9.32 25.71
N GLY A 87 4.58 -8.48 24.72
CA GLY A 87 4.10 -8.93 23.40
C GLY A 87 2.61 -9.32 23.37
N LEU A 88 2.18 -9.79 22.20
CA LEU A 88 0.82 -10.23 21.95
C LEU A 88 0.71 -11.76 22.03
N PRO A 89 -0.40 -12.31 22.52
CA PRO A 89 -0.66 -13.74 22.47
C PRO A 89 -0.53 -14.31 21.05
N PRO A 90 -0.02 -15.55 20.86
CA PRO A 90 0.17 -16.15 19.53
C PRO A 90 -1.09 -16.13 18.67
N ALA A 91 -2.23 -16.52 19.19
CA ALA A 91 -3.50 -16.52 18.46
C ALA A 91 -3.90 -15.11 17.98
N MET A 92 -3.64 -14.08 18.79
CA MET A 92 -3.91 -12.69 18.40
C MET A 92 -2.96 -12.26 17.28
N ARG A 93 -1.68 -12.62 17.34
CA ARG A 93 -0.71 -12.34 16.28
C ARG A 93 -1.09 -12.99 14.95
N GLU A 94 -1.57 -14.22 14.98
CA GLU A 94 -2.03 -14.93 13.77
C GLU A 94 -3.29 -14.31 13.14
N ALA A 95 -4.15 -13.74 13.98
CA ALA A 95 -5.37 -13.07 13.52
C ALA A 95 -5.13 -11.65 12.96
N MET A 96 -4.02 -10.99 13.31
CA MET A 96 -3.72 -9.63 12.83
C MET A 96 -3.50 -9.58 11.33
N ARG A 97 -3.87 -8.45 10.73
CA ARG A 97 -3.62 -8.17 9.30
C ARG A 97 -3.03 -6.78 9.13
N ASP A 98 -2.12 -6.66 8.18
CA ASP A 98 -1.48 -5.40 7.83
C ASP A 98 -2.38 -4.61 6.88
N TYR A 99 -2.59 -3.33 7.21
CA TYR A 99 -3.37 -2.39 6.42
C TYR A 99 -2.68 -1.05 6.33
N THR A 100 -2.80 -0.40 5.18
CA THR A 100 -2.29 0.96 4.98
C THR A 100 -3.23 1.97 5.64
N PRO A 101 -2.73 2.86 6.53
CA PRO A 101 -3.49 4.02 6.98
C PRO A 101 -3.76 4.95 5.79
N HIS A 102 -5.00 5.03 5.29
CA HIS A 102 -5.30 5.84 4.11
C HIS A 102 -5.23 7.34 4.40
N SER A 103 -5.84 7.79 5.48
CA SER A 103 -5.80 9.19 5.92
C SER A 103 -6.07 9.29 7.41
N TYR A 104 -5.42 10.26 8.07
CA TYR A 104 -5.60 10.55 9.48
C TYR A 104 -5.94 12.03 9.66
N ASP A 105 -6.98 12.29 10.43
CA ASP A 105 -7.36 13.64 10.88
C ASP A 105 -7.06 13.76 12.39
N ALA A 106 -6.05 14.58 12.70
CA ALA A 106 -5.60 14.79 14.08
C ALA A 106 -6.61 15.59 14.93
N GLN A 107 -7.39 16.47 14.29
CA GLN A 107 -8.39 17.28 14.99
C GLN A 107 -9.63 16.46 15.33
N ALA A 108 -10.11 15.70 14.38
CA ALA A 108 -11.26 14.80 14.57
C ALA A 108 -10.87 13.50 15.30
N GLN A 109 -9.58 13.17 15.38
CA GLN A 109 -9.07 11.89 15.87
C GLN A 109 -9.71 10.72 15.12
N THR A 110 -9.71 10.80 13.79
CA THR A 110 -10.25 9.76 12.90
C THR A 110 -9.18 9.23 11.97
N LEU A 111 -9.25 7.93 11.70
CA LEU A 111 -8.36 7.21 10.79
C LEU A 111 -9.19 6.44 9.78
N ALA A 112 -8.93 6.66 8.49
CA ALA A 112 -9.55 5.87 7.42
C ALA A 112 -8.65 4.72 7.00
N ILE A 113 -9.25 3.55 6.87
CA ILE A 113 -8.64 2.32 6.33
C ILE A 113 -9.50 1.82 5.19
N ASP A 114 -8.89 1.50 4.06
CA ASP A 114 -9.57 0.89 2.92
C ASP A 114 -9.36 -0.62 2.95
N PHE A 115 -10.46 -1.35 2.82
CA PHE A 115 -10.51 -2.80 2.85
C PHE A 115 -10.81 -3.33 1.45
N ALA A 116 -9.82 -3.95 0.81
CA ALA A 116 -10.08 -4.75 -0.36
C ALA A 116 -10.82 -6.03 0.04
N VAL A 117 -12.01 -6.21 -0.53
CA VAL A 117 -12.89 -7.35 -0.23
C VAL A 117 -12.50 -8.51 -1.14
N HIS A 118 -11.82 -9.49 -0.58
CA HIS A 118 -11.43 -10.73 -1.27
C HIS A 118 -12.19 -11.93 -0.69
N GLU A 119 -11.97 -13.10 -1.30
CA GLU A 119 -12.46 -14.34 -0.72
C GLU A 119 -11.92 -14.55 0.70
N ALA A 120 -12.76 -15.05 1.57
CA ALA A 120 -12.62 -15.44 2.96
C ALA A 120 -11.31 -15.11 3.71
N GLY A 121 -11.42 -14.21 4.69
CA GLY A 121 -10.40 -13.93 5.70
C GLY A 121 -11.02 -13.15 6.87
N PRO A 122 -10.40 -13.14 8.06
CA PRO A 122 -10.96 -12.46 9.23
C PRO A 122 -11.18 -10.96 9.00
N ALA A 123 -10.30 -10.32 8.24
CA ALA A 123 -10.44 -8.90 7.90
C ALA A 123 -11.63 -8.63 6.98
N THR A 124 -11.78 -9.41 5.90
CA THR A 124 -12.93 -9.31 4.98
C THR A 124 -14.24 -9.62 5.71
N ALA A 125 -14.27 -10.71 6.50
CA ALA A 125 -15.46 -11.10 7.25
C ALA A 125 -15.89 -10.02 8.24
N TRP A 126 -14.94 -9.37 8.91
CA TRP A 126 -15.23 -8.26 9.81
C TRP A 126 -15.69 -7.01 9.04
N ALA A 127 -14.99 -6.63 7.96
CA ALA A 127 -15.30 -5.44 7.19
C ALA A 127 -16.68 -5.46 6.55
N LEU A 128 -17.14 -6.62 6.05
CA LEU A 128 -18.45 -6.79 5.42
C LEU A 128 -19.62 -6.62 6.40
N GLN A 129 -19.40 -6.78 7.69
CA GLN A 129 -20.43 -6.59 8.72
C GLN A 129 -20.13 -5.39 9.63
N ALA A 130 -19.09 -4.59 9.31
CA ALA A 130 -18.73 -3.42 10.07
C ALA A 130 -19.88 -2.39 10.06
N ALA A 131 -20.18 -1.86 11.23
CA ALA A 131 -21.19 -0.82 11.42
C ALA A 131 -20.71 0.17 12.48
N ALA A 132 -21.28 1.38 12.49
CA ALA A 132 -20.97 2.39 13.48
C ALA A 132 -21.03 1.83 14.91
N GLY A 133 -20.00 2.10 15.70
CA GLY A 133 -19.85 1.59 17.06
C GLY A 133 -19.11 0.24 17.19
N HIS A 134 -18.93 -0.52 16.11
CA HIS A 134 -18.13 -1.75 16.17
C HIS A 134 -16.69 -1.45 16.54
N ALA A 135 -16.09 -2.29 17.40
CA ALA A 135 -14.73 -2.11 17.85
C ALA A 135 -13.70 -2.64 16.85
N LEU A 136 -12.54 -1.97 16.78
CA LEU A 136 -11.35 -2.44 16.08
C LEU A 136 -10.10 -1.97 16.82
N GLY A 137 -9.11 -2.85 16.96
CA GLY A 137 -7.81 -2.51 17.53
C GLY A 137 -6.80 -2.16 16.44
N ILE A 138 -5.91 -1.22 16.75
CA ILE A 138 -4.84 -0.80 15.85
C ILE A 138 -3.51 -0.86 16.60
N ALA A 139 -2.51 -1.55 16.03
CA ALA A 139 -1.14 -1.55 16.53
C ALA A 139 -0.19 -0.89 15.54
N GLY A 140 0.63 0.03 16.01
CA GLY A 140 1.62 0.74 15.19
C GLY A 140 1.12 2.04 14.56
N PRO A 141 1.74 2.50 13.44
CA PRO A 141 2.82 1.84 12.72
C PRO A 141 4.10 1.72 13.55
N ARG A 142 4.95 0.76 13.21
CA ARG A 142 6.24 0.55 13.89
C ARG A 142 7.30 1.55 13.45
N GLY A 143 7.18 2.03 12.25
CA GLY A 143 8.07 2.99 11.63
C GLY A 143 7.59 3.37 10.25
N SER A 144 8.26 4.36 9.67
CA SER A 144 7.99 4.86 8.32
C SER A 144 9.22 4.76 7.45
N PHE A 145 8.98 4.46 6.17
CA PHE A 145 9.96 4.54 5.10
C PHE A 145 9.57 5.69 4.19
N ILE A 146 10.24 6.83 4.37
CA ILE A 146 9.87 8.09 3.77
C ILE A 146 10.64 8.26 2.47
N VAL A 147 9.97 8.10 1.34
CA VAL A 147 10.54 8.27 0.01
C VAL A 147 10.45 9.75 -0.37
N PRO A 148 11.55 10.40 -0.74
CA PRO A 148 11.54 11.78 -1.24
C PRO A 148 10.58 11.94 -2.43
N THR A 149 10.02 13.13 -2.59
CA THR A 149 9.24 13.50 -3.78
C THR A 149 10.10 14.06 -4.91
N ALA A 150 11.39 14.29 -4.66
CA ALA A 150 12.35 14.93 -5.58
C ALA A 150 12.85 13.99 -6.71
N PHE A 151 11.94 13.20 -7.27
CA PHE A 151 12.14 12.45 -8.51
C PHE A 151 11.41 13.14 -9.66
N ASP A 152 11.89 12.97 -10.90
CA ASP A 152 11.23 13.49 -12.08
C ASP A 152 9.91 12.74 -12.33
N GLY A 153 9.85 11.49 -11.90
CA GLY A 153 8.64 10.68 -12.01
C GLY A 153 8.52 9.56 -10.97
N HIS A 154 7.32 8.98 -10.92
CA HIS A 154 6.98 7.81 -10.12
C HIS A 154 6.24 6.79 -10.95
N LEU A 155 6.66 5.53 -10.89
CA LEU A 155 5.93 4.39 -11.42
C LEU A 155 5.42 3.56 -10.24
N LEU A 156 4.11 3.52 -10.06
CA LEU A 156 3.44 2.86 -8.95
C LEU A 156 2.62 1.68 -9.48
N ILE A 157 2.97 0.47 -9.06
CA ILE A 157 2.35 -0.77 -9.56
C ILE A 157 1.74 -1.52 -8.38
N GLY A 158 0.46 -1.88 -8.49
CA GLY A 158 -0.25 -2.56 -7.44
C GLY A 158 -1.49 -3.31 -7.88
N ASP A 159 -2.22 -3.79 -6.87
CA ASP A 159 -3.57 -4.32 -7.00
C ASP A 159 -4.52 -3.59 -6.03
N ASP A 160 -5.72 -4.13 -5.84
CA ASP A 160 -6.72 -3.56 -4.92
C ASP A 160 -6.13 -3.26 -3.53
N ALA A 161 -5.26 -4.14 -3.00
CA ALA A 161 -4.65 -3.99 -1.68
C ALA A 161 -3.64 -2.84 -1.62
N ALA A 162 -3.04 -2.47 -2.75
CA ALA A 162 -2.04 -1.43 -2.87
C ALA A 162 -2.63 -0.04 -3.13
N LEU A 163 -3.89 0.06 -3.59
CA LEU A 163 -4.57 1.33 -3.91
C LEU A 163 -4.49 2.37 -2.79
N PRO A 164 -4.66 2.02 -1.50
CA PRO A 164 -4.55 3.01 -0.42
C PRO A 164 -3.18 3.69 -0.35
N ALA A 165 -2.10 2.92 -0.54
CA ALA A 165 -0.73 3.45 -0.56
C ALA A 165 -0.47 4.29 -1.82
N ILE A 166 -0.91 3.83 -2.98
CA ILE A 166 -0.84 4.56 -4.26
C ILE A 166 -1.55 5.92 -4.11
N THR A 167 -2.78 5.92 -3.60
CA THR A 167 -3.56 7.15 -3.39
C THR A 167 -2.87 8.13 -2.45
N ARG A 168 -2.25 7.63 -1.38
CA ARG A 168 -1.44 8.47 -0.49
C ARG A 168 -0.28 9.10 -1.24
N ARG A 169 0.51 8.29 -1.98
CA ARG A 169 1.66 8.81 -2.73
C ARG A 169 1.26 9.86 -3.74
N LEU A 170 0.19 9.64 -4.47
CA LEU A 170 -0.30 10.57 -5.48
C LEU A 170 -0.66 11.95 -4.89
N ARG A 171 -1.16 12.01 -3.65
CA ARG A 171 -1.46 13.27 -2.95
C ARG A 171 -0.21 14.02 -2.47
N GLU A 172 0.92 13.31 -2.29
CA GLU A 172 2.19 13.90 -1.87
C GLU A 172 2.98 14.48 -3.05
N LEU A 173 2.70 14.04 -4.28
CA LEU A 173 3.48 14.43 -5.45
C LEU A 173 3.15 15.87 -5.88
N PRO A 174 4.19 16.72 -6.09
CA PRO A 174 3.98 18.08 -6.55
C PRO A 174 3.57 18.14 -8.02
N ALA A 175 3.01 19.28 -8.44
CA ALA A 175 2.73 19.57 -9.84
C ALA A 175 4.01 19.49 -10.69
N GLY A 176 3.89 18.97 -11.92
CA GLY A 176 4.99 18.76 -12.86
C GLY A 176 5.78 17.45 -12.64
N THR A 177 5.51 16.70 -11.56
CA THR A 177 6.02 15.34 -11.42
C THR A 177 5.22 14.41 -12.33
N GLN A 178 5.89 13.52 -13.07
CA GLN A 178 5.18 12.48 -13.82
C GLN A 178 4.79 11.34 -12.88
N ALA A 179 3.53 10.91 -12.95
CA ALA A 179 3.04 9.77 -12.18
C ALA A 179 2.37 8.76 -13.12
N VAL A 180 2.95 7.57 -13.22
CA VAL A 180 2.38 6.46 -13.97
C VAL A 180 1.93 5.40 -12.97
N VAL A 181 0.67 5.01 -13.05
CA VAL A 181 0.04 4.04 -12.15
C VAL A 181 -0.44 2.84 -12.95
N VAL A 182 -0.09 1.64 -12.52
CA VAL A 182 -0.60 0.38 -13.09
C VAL A 182 -1.27 -0.39 -11.97
N VAL A 183 -2.58 -0.59 -12.04
CA VAL A 183 -3.35 -1.24 -10.97
C VAL A 183 -4.21 -2.36 -11.53
N GLU A 184 -4.04 -3.57 -10.97
CA GLU A 184 -4.94 -4.68 -11.22
C GLU A 184 -6.18 -4.55 -10.33
N VAL A 185 -7.36 -4.53 -10.97
CA VAL A 185 -8.68 -4.59 -10.32
C VAL A 185 -9.53 -5.65 -10.97
N ASN A 186 -10.70 -5.99 -10.41
CA ASN A 186 -11.54 -7.02 -11.03
C ASN A 186 -12.05 -6.59 -12.40
N ASP A 187 -12.70 -5.43 -12.47
CA ASP A 187 -13.23 -4.87 -13.72
C ASP A 187 -13.39 -3.34 -13.62
N ALA A 188 -14.02 -2.71 -14.60
CA ALA A 188 -14.20 -1.27 -14.65
C ALA A 188 -15.05 -0.69 -13.51
N ALA A 189 -15.88 -1.51 -12.85
CA ALA A 189 -16.66 -1.04 -11.70
C ALA A 189 -15.79 -0.86 -10.44
N ASP A 190 -14.59 -1.44 -10.42
CA ASP A 190 -13.63 -1.31 -9.33
C ASP A 190 -12.57 -0.21 -9.58
N GLU A 191 -12.64 0.48 -10.71
CA GLU A 191 -11.81 1.66 -10.94
C GLU A 191 -12.19 2.78 -9.96
N GLN A 192 -11.19 3.46 -9.44
CA GLN A 192 -11.37 4.60 -8.55
C GLN A 192 -10.85 5.88 -9.21
N LYS A 193 -11.49 7.00 -8.90
CA LYS A 193 -10.91 8.29 -9.24
C LYS A 193 -9.70 8.54 -8.37
N LEU A 194 -8.52 8.66 -9.00
CA LEU A 194 -7.27 8.97 -8.33
C LEU A 194 -6.97 10.46 -8.51
N ASP A 195 -6.84 11.18 -7.40
CA ASP A 195 -6.54 12.61 -7.40
C ASP A 195 -5.04 12.85 -7.13
N SER A 196 -4.42 13.71 -7.95
CA SER A 196 -3.02 14.14 -7.81
C SER A 196 -2.83 15.53 -8.39
N ALA A 197 -1.84 16.27 -7.90
CA ALA A 197 -1.33 17.46 -8.56
C ALA A 197 -0.30 17.13 -9.66
N ALA A 198 0.21 15.91 -9.66
CA ALA A 198 1.16 15.42 -10.67
C ALA A 198 0.51 15.18 -12.03
N ASP A 199 1.33 15.08 -13.08
CA ASP A 199 0.90 14.67 -14.42
C ASP A 199 0.62 13.17 -14.40
N LEU A 200 -0.63 12.79 -14.09
CA LEU A 200 -1.05 11.44 -13.78
C LEU A 200 -1.52 10.67 -15.02
N GLN A 201 -0.96 9.48 -15.22
CA GLN A 201 -1.45 8.47 -16.16
C GLN A 201 -1.82 7.21 -15.37
N VAL A 202 -3.03 6.68 -15.59
CA VAL A 202 -3.52 5.48 -14.91
C VAL A 202 -3.83 4.39 -15.94
N HIS A 203 -3.26 3.21 -15.72
CA HIS A 203 -3.48 2.02 -16.51
C HIS A 203 -4.15 0.95 -15.66
N TRP A 204 -5.46 0.81 -15.83
CA TRP A 204 -6.23 -0.21 -15.15
C TRP A 204 -6.07 -1.56 -15.88
N VAL A 205 -5.75 -2.59 -15.10
CA VAL A 205 -5.58 -3.97 -15.57
C VAL A 205 -6.74 -4.79 -15.02
N HIS A 206 -7.69 -5.13 -15.89
CA HIS A 206 -8.89 -5.87 -15.48
C HIS A 206 -8.64 -7.38 -15.49
N ARG A 207 -8.85 -8.04 -14.34
CA ARG A 207 -8.74 -9.51 -14.24
C ARG A 207 -10.01 -10.25 -14.63
N GLN A 208 -11.16 -9.56 -14.70
CA GLN A 208 -12.44 -10.10 -15.19
C GLN A 208 -12.83 -11.43 -14.51
N GLY A 209 -12.82 -11.48 -13.18
CA GLY A 209 -13.12 -12.66 -12.39
C GLY A 209 -12.00 -13.70 -12.32
N GLN A 210 -10.89 -13.50 -13.03
CA GLN A 210 -9.72 -14.37 -12.90
C GLN A 210 -8.99 -14.11 -11.57
N PRO A 211 -8.19 -15.07 -11.08
CA PRO A 211 -7.41 -14.88 -9.86
C PRO A 211 -6.52 -13.64 -9.92
N ALA A 212 -6.47 -12.87 -8.81
CA ALA A 212 -5.62 -11.70 -8.67
C ALA A 212 -4.13 -12.08 -8.64
N GLY A 213 -3.25 -11.12 -8.98
CA GLY A 213 -1.79 -11.28 -8.89
C GLY A 213 -1.22 -12.21 -9.96
N ASP A 214 -1.77 -12.20 -11.16
CA ASP A 214 -1.18 -12.91 -12.31
C ASP A 214 0.01 -12.10 -12.85
N ALA A 215 1.22 -12.61 -12.61
CA ALA A 215 2.45 -11.97 -13.06
C ALA A 215 2.49 -11.77 -14.59
N GLN A 216 1.96 -12.68 -15.38
CA GLN A 216 2.00 -12.58 -16.86
C GLN A 216 1.09 -11.46 -17.36
N ARG A 217 -0.10 -11.31 -16.78
CA ARG A 217 -1.03 -10.22 -17.10
C ARG A 217 -0.40 -8.86 -16.79
N LEU A 218 0.18 -8.73 -15.61
CA LEU A 218 0.81 -7.48 -15.16
C LEU A 218 2.07 -7.14 -15.95
N LEU A 219 2.91 -8.13 -16.30
CA LEU A 219 4.06 -7.95 -17.18
C LEU A 219 3.65 -7.54 -18.60
N ALA A 220 2.57 -8.12 -19.12
CA ALA A 220 2.02 -7.71 -20.43
C ALA A 220 1.54 -6.25 -20.40
N ALA A 221 0.88 -5.83 -19.33
CA ALA A 221 0.47 -4.43 -19.14
C ALA A 221 1.68 -3.50 -19.01
N LEU A 222 2.67 -3.86 -18.19
CA LEU A 222 3.90 -3.08 -18.01
C LEU A 222 4.64 -2.82 -19.34
N ARG A 223 4.67 -3.78 -20.24
CA ARG A 223 5.32 -3.64 -21.55
C ARG A 223 4.57 -2.76 -22.55
N GLN A 224 3.34 -2.34 -22.22
CA GLN A 224 2.53 -1.45 -23.07
C GLN A 224 2.57 0.01 -22.61
N ILE A 225 3.26 0.31 -21.52
CA ILE A 225 3.35 1.65 -20.96
C ILE A 225 4.76 2.21 -21.13
N ASP A 226 4.83 3.53 -21.27
CA ASP A 226 6.09 4.25 -21.20
C ASP A 226 6.42 4.55 -19.73
N ALA A 227 7.65 4.23 -19.31
CA ALA A 227 8.14 4.66 -18.00
C ALA A 227 8.25 6.19 -17.95
N PRO A 228 8.11 6.82 -16.76
CA PRO A 228 8.38 8.24 -16.61
C PRO A 228 9.75 8.62 -17.16
N ALA A 229 9.86 9.81 -17.74
CA ALA A 229 11.15 10.30 -18.22
C ALA A 229 12.03 10.77 -17.05
N GLY A 230 13.36 10.76 -17.26
CA GLY A 230 14.32 11.22 -16.26
C GLY A 230 14.59 10.18 -15.16
N ASP A 231 14.86 10.66 -13.96
CA ASP A 231 15.10 9.82 -12.79
C ASP A 231 13.77 9.54 -12.06
N TYR A 232 13.34 8.30 -12.03
CA TYR A 232 12.04 7.95 -11.46
C TYR A 232 12.14 6.85 -10.39
N TYR A 233 11.23 6.93 -9.43
CA TYR A 233 11.09 5.96 -8.36
C TYR A 233 10.03 4.92 -8.72
N ASN A 234 10.40 3.64 -8.58
CA ASN A 234 9.50 2.51 -8.82
C ASN A 234 9.03 1.92 -7.49
N TRP A 235 7.75 1.75 -7.36
CA TRP A 235 7.16 1.06 -6.24
C TRP A 235 6.19 -0.01 -6.72
N VAL A 236 6.37 -1.22 -6.20
CA VAL A 236 5.58 -2.40 -6.55
C VAL A 236 5.05 -3.05 -5.28
N ALA A 237 3.73 -3.21 -5.17
CA ALA A 237 3.10 -3.92 -4.06
C ALA A 237 1.97 -4.81 -4.56
N LEU A 238 2.19 -6.12 -4.48
CA LEU A 238 1.35 -7.14 -5.12
C LEU A 238 1.46 -8.48 -4.38
N GLU A 239 0.85 -9.51 -5.00
CA GLU A 239 1.16 -10.90 -4.67
C GLU A 239 2.66 -11.19 -4.81
N SER A 240 3.20 -11.98 -3.89
CA SER A 240 4.65 -12.22 -3.73
C SER A 240 5.37 -12.61 -5.03
N THR A 241 4.81 -13.52 -5.81
CA THR A 241 5.42 -13.99 -7.06
C THR A 241 5.38 -12.92 -8.15
N ALA A 242 4.26 -12.21 -8.26
CA ALA A 242 4.08 -11.12 -9.22
C ALA A 242 5.00 -9.94 -8.89
N ALA A 243 5.13 -9.56 -7.62
CA ALA A 243 6.00 -8.48 -7.20
C ALA A 243 7.48 -8.75 -7.53
N LYS A 244 7.95 -9.98 -7.33
CA LYS A 244 9.31 -10.42 -7.71
C LYS A 244 9.53 -10.34 -9.22
N ALA A 245 8.58 -10.86 -9.99
CA ALA A 245 8.66 -10.85 -11.45
C ALA A 245 8.67 -9.43 -12.03
N LEU A 246 7.80 -8.54 -11.53
CA LEU A 246 7.74 -7.15 -11.97
C LEU A 246 8.99 -6.36 -11.60
N ARG A 247 9.52 -6.54 -10.38
CA ARG A 247 10.79 -5.93 -9.99
C ARG A 247 11.93 -6.32 -10.93
N ALA A 248 12.03 -7.62 -11.23
CA ALA A 248 13.06 -8.12 -12.16
C ALA A 248 12.91 -7.51 -13.57
N ALA A 249 11.68 -7.44 -14.09
CA ALA A 249 11.40 -6.85 -15.40
C ALA A 249 11.68 -5.35 -15.44
N LEU A 250 11.31 -4.60 -14.41
CA LEU A 250 11.63 -3.17 -14.30
C LEU A 250 13.13 -2.91 -14.41
N ILE A 251 13.93 -3.69 -13.72
CA ILE A 251 15.39 -3.54 -13.75
C ILE A 251 15.98 -4.00 -15.08
N ALA A 252 15.56 -5.17 -15.59
CA ALA A 252 16.17 -5.79 -16.76
C ALA A 252 15.67 -5.23 -18.10
N GLU A 253 14.37 -4.89 -18.19
CA GLU A 253 13.72 -4.50 -19.45
C GLU A 253 13.45 -2.98 -19.54
N HIS A 254 13.17 -2.31 -18.40
CA HIS A 254 12.84 -0.89 -18.36
C HIS A 254 13.99 0.01 -17.85
N GLY A 255 15.16 -0.56 -17.52
CA GLY A 255 16.31 0.20 -17.08
C GLY A 255 16.16 0.87 -15.71
N ALA A 256 15.20 0.41 -14.89
CA ALA A 256 14.96 0.96 -13.57
C ALA A 256 16.17 0.77 -12.65
N HIS A 257 16.55 1.83 -11.93
CA HIS A 257 17.69 1.75 -11.02
C HIS A 257 17.32 0.92 -9.77
N PRO A 258 18.09 -0.13 -9.39
CA PRO A 258 17.73 -1.03 -8.29
C PRO A 258 17.49 -0.32 -6.94
N LYS A 259 18.30 0.70 -6.60
CA LYS A 259 18.13 1.48 -5.36
C LYS A 259 16.91 2.39 -5.35
N TRP A 260 16.31 2.66 -6.50
CA TRP A 260 15.08 3.43 -6.66
C TRP A 260 13.89 2.55 -7.02
N THR A 261 14.04 1.23 -6.83
CA THR A 261 13.01 0.24 -7.11
C THR A 261 12.71 -0.57 -5.86
N LYS A 262 11.63 -0.20 -5.17
CA LYS A 262 11.11 -0.94 -4.01
C LYS A 262 10.00 -1.89 -4.46
N ALA A 263 10.11 -3.14 -4.07
CA ALA A 263 9.02 -4.11 -4.24
C ALA A 263 8.68 -4.75 -2.90
N ALA A 264 7.40 -4.99 -2.67
CA ALA A 264 6.88 -5.63 -1.47
C ALA A 264 5.81 -6.66 -1.82
N ALA A 265 5.85 -7.80 -1.15
CA ALA A 265 4.74 -8.73 -1.14
C ALA A 265 3.71 -8.25 -0.12
N TYR A 266 2.57 -7.75 -0.57
CA TYR A 266 1.46 -7.36 0.29
C TYR A 266 0.63 -8.58 0.71
N TRP A 267 0.64 -9.60 -0.12
CA TRP A 267 0.00 -10.87 0.15
C TRP A 267 0.66 -12.01 -0.62
N LYS A 268 0.32 -13.24 -0.26
CA LYS A 268 0.82 -14.45 -0.91
C LYS A 268 -0.31 -15.45 -1.02
N ARG A 269 -0.52 -15.95 -2.23
CA ARG A 269 -1.54 -16.96 -2.51
C ARG A 269 -1.37 -18.19 -1.61
N GLY A 270 -2.45 -18.61 -0.96
CA GLY A 270 -2.44 -19.78 -0.06
C GLY A 270 -1.78 -19.53 1.30
N SER A 271 -1.43 -18.31 1.63
CA SER A 271 -0.85 -17.95 2.93
C SER A 271 -1.55 -16.71 3.50
N SER A 272 -1.68 -16.62 4.81
CA SER A 272 -2.27 -15.47 5.50
C SER A 272 -1.21 -14.64 6.20
N GLY A 273 -1.40 -13.30 6.24
CA GLY A 273 -0.56 -12.37 7.02
C GLY A 273 0.89 -12.25 6.52
N VAL A 274 1.13 -12.44 5.23
CA VAL A 274 2.44 -12.25 4.63
C VAL A 274 2.61 -10.80 4.22
N HIS A 275 3.64 -10.15 4.77
CA HIS A 275 4.18 -8.89 4.28
C HIS A 275 5.71 -9.04 4.24
N GLU A 276 6.30 -8.93 3.07
CA GLU A 276 7.74 -9.11 2.86
C GLU A 276 8.26 -8.01 1.93
N VAL A 277 9.31 -7.30 2.34
CA VAL A 277 10.07 -6.44 1.43
C VAL A 277 10.97 -7.34 0.58
N ILE A 278 10.86 -7.23 -0.73
CA ILE A 278 11.63 -8.02 -1.68
C ILE A 278 12.96 -7.30 -1.90
N GLU A 279 13.97 -7.74 -1.18
CA GLU A 279 15.38 -7.42 -1.41
C GLU A 279 15.96 -8.47 -2.36
N GLU A 280 17.14 -8.21 -2.94
CA GLU A 280 17.79 -9.12 -3.90
C GLU A 280 18.03 -10.52 -3.36
#